data_4dfb8ee560b9b63af4a6e43879dcbef5
#
_entry.id   4dfb8ee560b9b63af4a6e43879dcbef5
#
_cell.length_a   1.000
_cell.length_b   1.000
_cell.length_c   1.000
_cell.angle_alpha   90.00
_cell.angle_beta   90.00
_cell.angle_gamma   90.00
#
_symmetry.space_group_name_H-M   'P 1'
#
loop_
_entity.id
_entity.type
_entity.pdbx_description
1 polymer ?
#
loop_
_entity_poly.entity_id
_entity_poly.type
_entity_poly.pdbx_seq_one_letter_code
_entity_poly.pdbx_strand_id
1 'polypeptide(L)'
;MAEMKDSGIHAIGRIPKEWNVVRTKYLSNISIGLVTTMTENYVEKEEGVPLIRNGNIRCNKIDVNGIVFLDKRFAEKNKHRQLHTGQIATVHTGDVGTSIVIPEEYDGCLGFATIQSTPYKGVSSEFLCWFYNSAAFKNQCIECSTGDGRQNLNLYDFVDLFVAIPKYDLQSKIASFLDKKCAEIDSLHTDIEKQIETLEEYKKSIITEAVTKGLDPDVEMKDSGIEWIGMIPKNWNISRLKYELETFMKYGASEAGVEYSDDLPRYIRITDITNNNRLKTGGKLSLTEKQANGYMLEKDTVLFARSGGTVGKTFLYKPEYGKAAFAGYLISAIPDKEKMQAEWLYYFSLSNAYWDWANQIFTQATIQNIGADKYSNLPIPIPSIDIQNAIVNYLNKKCAEIDYIITDKKKQLETLEQYKKSLIYEYVTGKKEVK
;
A
#
# COMPACT_ATOMS: atom_id res chain seq x y z
N MET A 1 5.95 36.76 16.54
CA MET A 1 5.44 36.38 15.20
C MET A 1 5.63 37.57 14.29
N ALA A 2 6.23 37.35 13.11
CA ALA A 2 6.37 38.42 12.12
C ALA A 2 5.01 39.00 11.69
N GLU A 3 5.00 40.28 11.33
CA GLU A 3 3.80 40.90 10.78
C GLU A 3 3.48 40.28 9.40
N MET A 4 2.22 39.86 9.19
CA MET A 4 1.80 39.09 8.00
C MET A 4 1.04 39.98 7.01
N LYS A 5 1.30 39.78 5.70
CA LYS A 5 0.54 40.36 4.58
C LYS A 5 -0.10 39.29 3.72
N ASP A 6 -1.13 39.64 2.97
CA ASP A 6 -1.66 38.76 1.92
C ASP A 6 -0.64 38.64 0.76
N SER A 7 -0.41 37.43 0.28
CA SER A 7 0.45 37.16 -0.87
C SER A 7 -0.20 37.53 -2.22
N GLY A 8 -1.52 37.66 -2.25
CA GLY A 8 -2.31 37.78 -3.48
C GLY A 8 -2.49 36.44 -4.23
N ILE A 9 -1.97 35.33 -3.72
CA ILE A 9 -2.07 33.99 -4.31
C ILE A 9 -2.79 33.07 -3.33
N HIS A 10 -3.96 32.57 -3.71
CA HIS A 10 -4.83 31.75 -2.85
C HIS A 10 -4.09 30.55 -2.24
N ALA A 11 -3.34 29.79 -3.05
CA ALA A 11 -2.60 28.61 -2.61
C ALA A 11 -1.47 28.91 -1.59
N ILE A 12 -0.89 30.13 -1.63
CA ILE A 12 0.15 30.57 -0.69
C ILE A 12 -0.49 31.16 0.57
N GLY A 13 -1.53 32.01 0.40
CA GLY A 13 -2.21 32.71 1.48
C GLY A 13 -1.36 33.82 2.09
N ARG A 14 -1.36 33.99 3.42
CA ARG A 14 -0.61 35.03 4.12
C ARG A 14 0.86 34.63 4.30
N ILE A 15 1.75 35.63 4.15
CA ILE A 15 3.21 35.51 4.30
C ILE A 15 3.75 36.66 5.16
N PRO A 16 4.97 36.55 5.74
CA PRO A 16 5.61 37.67 6.43
C PRO A 16 5.75 38.91 5.51
N LYS A 17 5.57 40.10 6.06
CA LYS A 17 5.63 41.36 5.30
C LYS A 17 6.94 41.54 4.52
N GLU A 18 8.04 41.01 5.07
CA GLU A 18 9.38 41.14 4.47
C GLU A 18 9.62 40.17 3.31
N TRP A 19 8.76 39.17 3.13
CA TRP A 19 8.91 38.21 2.05
C TRP A 19 8.34 38.75 0.74
N ASN A 20 8.94 38.32 -0.37
CA ASN A 20 8.47 38.65 -1.71
C ASN A 20 7.71 37.48 -2.33
N VAL A 21 6.76 37.81 -3.20
CA VAL A 21 6.09 36.84 -4.08
C VAL A 21 6.63 37.06 -5.48
N VAL A 22 7.27 36.01 -6.04
CA VAL A 22 8.03 36.10 -7.28
C VAL A 22 7.66 34.94 -8.18
N ARG A 23 7.57 35.17 -9.50
CA ARG A 23 7.35 34.08 -10.45
C ARG A 23 8.60 33.22 -10.61
N THR A 24 8.43 31.91 -10.86
CA THR A 24 9.52 30.93 -10.98
C THR A 24 10.58 31.35 -11.98
N LYS A 25 10.19 31.93 -13.11
CA LYS A 25 11.11 32.44 -14.16
C LYS A 25 12.10 33.53 -13.71
N TYR A 26 11.78 34.21 -12.60
CA TYR A 26 12.70 35.22 -12.04
C TYR A 26 13.59 34.64 -10.94
N LEU A 27 13.37 33.39 -10.56
CA LEU A 27 14.15 32.67 -9.55
C LEU A 27 15.12 31.64 -10.16
N SER A 28 14.83 31.17 -11.37
CA SER A 28 15.61 30.12 -12.03
C SER A 28 15.58 30.24 -13.52
N ASN A 29 16.66 29.79 -14.18
CA ASN A 29 16.60 29.40 -15.57
C ASN A 29 15.86 28.05 -15.69
N ILE A 30 14.80 27.99 -16.50
CA ILE A 30 13.89 26.86 -16.55
C ILE A 30 13.88 26.26 -17.96
N SER A 31 14.01 24.94 -18.03
CA SER A 31 14.00 24.19 -19.28
C SER A 31 13.22 22.89 -19.12
N ILE A 32 13.06 22.13 -20.19
CA ILE A 32 12.43 20.82 -20.15
C ILE A 32 13.45 19.75 -20.53
N GLY A 33 13.41 18.61 -19.83
CA GLY A 33 14.22 17.45 -20.11
C GLY A 33 13.83 16.76 -21.42
N LEU A 34 14.22 15.52 -21.58
CA LEU A 34 13.85 14.71 -22.73
C LEU A 34 12.33 14.42 -22.71
N VAL A 35 11.67 14.56 -23.86
CA VAL A 35 10.21 14.34 -23.99
C VAL A 35 9.84 13.27 -25.03
N THR A 36 10.83 12.81 -25.83
CA THR A 36 10.61 11.79 -26.86
C THR A 36 11.02 10.41 -26.35
N THR A 37 10.34 9.37 -26.83
CA THR A 37 10.70 7.98 -26.53
C THR A 37 12.10 7.67 -27.02
N MET A 38 12.90 6.99 -26.20
CA MET A 38 14.32 6.71 -26.47
C MET A 38 14.74 5.31 -26.02
N THR A 39 13.79 4.38 -25.96
CA THR A 39 14.02 2.99 -25.47
C THR A 39 15.10 2.25 -26.25
N GLU A 40 15.31 2.62 -27.51
CA GLU A 40 16.37 2.10 -28.36
C GLU A 40 17.80 2.47 -27.90
N ASN A 41 17.91 3.48 -27.02
CA ASN A 41 19.17 3.93 -26.45
C ASN A 41 19.39 3.43 -25.01
N TYR A 42 18.55 2.51 -24.51
CA TYR A 42 18.74 1.93 -23.18
C TYR A 42 19.89 0.94 -23.21
N VAL A 43 20.74 1.03 -22.19
CA VAL A 43 21.92 0.19 -21.98
C VAL A 43 22.02 -0.29 -20.54
N GLU A 44 22.94 -1.17 -20.26
CA GLU A 44 23.24 -1.62 -18.89
C GLU A 44 23.89 -0.48 -18.08
N LYS A 45 23.81 -0.60 -16.76
CA LYS A 45 24.24 0.47 -15.83
C LYS A 45 25.70 0.90 -16.03
N GLU A 46 26.59 -0.03 -16.29
CA GLU A 46 28.03 0.19 -16.43
C GLU A 46 28.39 0.98 -17.70
N GLU A 47 27.53 0.93 -18.70
CA GLU A 47 27.74 1.51 -20.01
C GLU A 47 27.01 2.86 -20.21
N GLY A 48 26.14 3.21 -19.27
CA GLY A 48 25.18 4.28 -19.46
C GLY A 48 25.30 5.46 -18.50
N VAL A 49 24.46 6.47 -18.79
CA VAL A 49 24.18 7.64 -17.94
C VAL A 49 22.78 7.49 -17.37
N PRO A 50 22.55 7.74 -16.06
CA PRO A 50 21.23 7.59 -15.45
C PRO A 50 20.16 8.46 -16.11
N LEU A 51 18.96 7.90 -16.30
CA LEU A 51 17.78 8.62 -16.73
C LEU A 51 16.79 8.74 -15.57
N ILE A 52 16.61 9.94 -15.05
CA ILE A 52 15.64 10.24 -13.99
C ILE A 52 14.28 10.50 -14.64
N ARG A 53 13.33 9.61 -14.41
CA ARG A 53 11.96 9.71 -14.92
C ARG A 53 11.02 10.21 -13.81
N ASN A 54 9.82 10.66 -14.17
CA ASN A 54 8.79 11.08 -13.19
C ASN A 54 8.57 10.04 -12.08
N GLY A 55 8.60 8.74 -12.40
CA GLY A 55 8.47 7.65 -11.44
C GLY A 55 9.63 7.53 -10.44
N ASN A 56 10.79 8.15 -10.74
CA ASN A 56 11.95 8.14 -9.85
C ASN A 56 11.99 9.35 -8.91
N ILE A 57 11.17 10.39 -9.16
CA ILE A 57 11.15 11.60 -8.35
C ILE A 57 10.12 11.46 -7.22
N ARG A 58 10.57 11.62 -5.99
CA ARG A 58 9.77 11.73 -4.77
C ARG A 58 10.07 13.07 -4.11
N CYS A 59 9.29 13.47 -3.11
CA CYS A 59 9.54 14.69 -2.36
C CYS A 59 10.97 14.68 -1.78
N ASN A 60 11.87 15.46 -2.37
CA ASN A 60 13.31 15.56 -2.04
C ASN A 60 14.07 14.22 -2.00
N LYS A 61 13.64 13.20 -2.75
CA LYS A 61 14.30 11.90 -2.81
C LYS A 61 14.26 11.32 -4.22
N ILE A 62 15.32 10.61 -4.63
CA ILE A 62 15.32 9.76 -5.82
C ILE A 62 14.92 8.33 -5.39
N ASP A 63 13.89 7.80 -6.02
CA ASP A 63 13.58 6.39 -5.96
C ASP A 63 14.48 5.67 -6.98
N VAL A 64 15.44 4.93 -6.47
CA VAL A 64 16.44 4.23 -7.28
C VAL A 64 15.88 2.99 -8.00
N ASN A 65 14.69 2.54 -7.59
CA ASN A 65 14.06 1.37 -8.19
C ASN A 65 13.66 1.67 -9.65
N GLY A 66 14.11 0.80 -10.55
CA GLY A 66 13.80 0.91 -11.97
C GLY A 66 14.40 2.12 -12.67
N ILE A 67 15.49 2.70 -12.16
CA ILE A 67 16.30 3.65 -12.93
C ILE A 67 16.83 2.91 -14.16
N VAL A 68 16.68 3.53 -15.32
CA VAL A 68 17.25 3.05 -16.57
C VAL A 68 18.44 3.92 -16.99
N PHE A 69 19.29 3.39 -17.85
CA PHE A 69 20.51 4.08 -18.27
C PHE A 69 20.48 4.27 -19.78
N LEU A 70 20.99 5.42 -20.22
CA LEU A 70 21.08 5.81 -21.63
C LEU A 70 22.53 5.72 -22.12
N ASP A 71 22.72 5.30 -23.35
CA ASP A 71 24.02 5.27 -24.02
C ASP A 71 24.77 6.60 -23.88
N LYS A 72 26.06 6.54 -23.58
CA LYS A 72 26.92 7.72 -23.34
C LYS A 72 26.99 8.65 -24.53
N ARG A 73 26.94 8.13 -25.79
CA ARG A 73 26.98 8.97 -27.01
C ARG A 73 25.65 9.68 -27.20
N PHE A 74 24.54 9.00 -26.86
CA PHE A 74 23.23 9.64 -26.85
C PHE A 74 23.16 10.74 -25.79
N ALA A 75 23.67 10.48 -24.58
CA ALA A 75 23.73 11.47 -23.50
C ALA A 75 24.58 12.70 -23.89
N GLU A 76 25.75 12.50 -24.53
CA GLU A 76 26.60 13.58 -25.00
C GLU A 76 25.93 14.43 -26.09
N LYS A 77 25.20 13.83 -27.04
CA LYS A 77 24.39 14.57 -28.03
C LYS A 77 23.31 15.43 -27.37
N ASN A 78 22.84 15.07 -26.20
CA ASN A 78 21.80 15.76 -25.41
C ASN A 78 22.38 16.50 -24.20
N LYS A 79 23.66 16.78 -24.13
CA LYS A 79 24.33 17.41 -22.97
C LYS A 79 23.69 18.71 -22.51
N HIS A 80 23.06 19.47 -23.40
CA HIS A 80 22.32 20.69 -23.08
C HIS A 80 21.04 20.42 -22.24
N ARG A 81 20.65 19.18 -22.10
CA ARG A 81 19.50 18.70 -21.28
C ARG A 81 19.93 17.85 -20.08
N GLN A 82 21.23 17.74 -19.84
CA GLN A 82 21.73 17.10 -18.63
C GLN A 82 21.37 17.94 -17.42
N LEU A 83 21.11 17.23 -16.33
CA LEU A 83 20.88 17.77 -15.00
C LEU A 83 22.21 17.72 -14.23
N HIS A 84 22.53 18.82 -13.60
CA HIS A 84 23.75 18.95 -12.81
C HIS A 84 23.43 19.13 -11.32
N THR A 85 24.40 18.79 -10.48
CA THR A 85 24.33 18.95 -9.02
C THR A 85 23.78 20.33 -8.66
N GLY A 86 22.82 20.35 -7.76
CA GLY A 86 22.16 21.56 -7.29
C GLY A 86 21.03 22.07 -8.19
N GLN A 87 20.84 21.52 -9.39
CA GLN A 87 19.64 21.81 -10.20
C GLN A 87 18.42 21.06 -9.65
N ILE A 88 17.23 21.56 -9.95
CA ILE A 88 15.98 20.95 -9.49
C ILE A 88 15.31 20.26 -10.68
N ALA A 89 14.96 18.99 -10.51
CA ALA A 89 14.09 18.25 -11.43
C ALA A 89 12.69 18.15 -10.84
N THR A 90 11.69 18.61 -11.60
CA THR A 90 10.27 18.63 -11.19
C THR A 90 9.45 17.75 -12.11
N VAL A 91 8.55 16.96 -11.56
CA VAL A 91 7.62 16.09 -12.29
C VAL A 91 6.70 16.93 -13.17
N HIS A 92 6.75 16.65 -14.49
CA HIS A 92 5.94 17.30 -15.51
C HIS A 92 4.59 16.57 -15.73
N THR A 93 4.54 15.24 -15.56
CA THR A 93 3.35 14.44 -15.85
C THR A 93 3.09 13.43 -14.73
N GLY A 94 1.88 13.42 -14.20
CA GLY A 94 1.45 12.55 -13.09
C GLY A 94 1.36 13.32 -11.77
N ASP A 95 2.24 13.07 -10.79
CA ASP A 95 2.30 13.85 -9.53
C ASP A 95 3.05 15.17 -9.76
N VAL A 96 2.41 16.06 -10.54
CA VAL A 96 2.97 17.33 -11.01
C VAL A 96 3.46 18.19 -9.85
N GLY A 97 4.59 18.85 -10.03
CA GLY A 97 5.19 19.73 -9.02
C GLY A 97 6.07 19.00 -8.00
N THR A 98 6.03 17.65 -7.92
CA THR A 98 6.97 16.90 -7.08
C THR A 98 8.39 17.09 -7.59
N SER A 99 9.31 17.46 -6.70
CA SER A 99 10.63 17.95 -7.05
C SER A 99 11.75 17.34 -6.22
N ILE A 100 12.94 17.34 -6.82
CA ILE A 100 14.19 16.95 -6.14
C ILE A 100 15.32 17.89 -6.57
N VAL A 101 16.24 18.16 -5.65
CA VAL A 101 17.55 18.72 -5.98
C VAL A 101 18.46 17.58 -6.43
N ILE A 102 19.11 17.72 -7.57
CA ILE A 102 20.03 16.71 -8.11
C ILE A 102 21.27 16.62 -7.21
N PRO A 103 21.52 15.48 -6.57
CA PRO A 103 22.70 15.30 -5.75
C PRO A 103 23.93 14.95 -6.60
N GLU A 104 25.12 15.06 -6.03
CA GLU A 104 26.41 14.87 -6.71
C GLU A 104 26.53 13.51 -7.41
N GLU A 105 26.00 12.45 -6.82
CA GLU A 105 26.02 11.09 -7.38
C GLU A 105 25.26 10.93 -8.71
N TYR A 106 24.40 11.90 -9.05
CA TYR A 106 23.62 11.94 -10.30
C TYR A 106 24.02 13.11 -11.20
N ASP A 107 25.19 13.74 -10.96
CA ASP A 107 25.68 14.81 -11.84
C ASP A 107 25.79 14.32 -13.28
N GLY A 108 25.29 15.11 -14.23
CA GLY A 108 25.28 14.76 -15.65
C GLY A 108 24.17 13.77 -16.07
N CYS A 109 23.26 13.39 -15.17
CA CYS A 109 22.11 12.56 -15.52
C CYS A 109 21.15 13.28 -16.48
N LEU A 110 20.27 12.53 -17.15
CA LEU A 110 19.22 13.09 -17.99
C LEU A 110 17.85 12.98 -17.30
N GLY A 111 16.99 13.98 -17.50
CA GLY A 111 15.61 13.96 -17.04
C GLY A 111 14.66 13.60 -18.18
N PHE A 112 13.70 12.70 -17.95
CA PHE A 112 12.63 12.37 -18.89
C PHE A 112 11.28 12.88 -18.39
N ALA A 113 10.62 13.68 -19.20
CA ALA A 113 9.37 14.36 -18.88
C ALA A 113 9.46 15.14 -17.56
N THR A 114 10.58 15.86 -17.36
CA THR A 114 10.86 16.66 -16.17
C THR A 114 11.04 18.12 -16.55
N ILE A 115 10.55 19.03 -15.73
CA ILE A 115 10.92 20.44 -15.77
C ILE A 115 12.22 20.60 -14.97
N GLN A 116 13.18 21.27 -15.55
CA GLN A 116 14.51 21.48 -14.98
C GLN A 116 14.67 22.94 -14.59
N SER A 117 15.00 23.21 -13.34
CA SER A 117 15.24 24.56 -12.83
C SER A 117 16.67 24.71 -12.34
N THR A 118 17.38 25.70 -12.88
CA THR A 118 18.70 26.13 -12.41
C THR A 118 18.53 27.44 -11.64
N PRO A 119 18.54 27.42 -10.30
CA PRO A 119 18.34 28.63 -9.50
C PRO A 119 19.40 29.69 -9.76
N TYR A 120 19.00 30.97 -9.78
CA TYR A 120 19.89 32.08 -9.91
C TYR A 120 20.65 32.37 -8.61
N LYS A 121 21.76 33.13 -8.73
CA LYS A 121 22.53 33.53 -7.55
C LYS A 121 21.67 34.25 -6.52
N GLY A 122 21.71 33.78 -5.27
CA GLY A 122 20.88 34.29 -4.17
C GLY A 122 19.55 33.54 -3.97
N VAL A 123 19.35 32.46 -4.72
CA VAL A 123 18.22 31.52 -4.54
C VAL A 123 18.78 30.15 -4.13
N SER A 124 18.35 29.61 -2.98
CA SER A 124 18.74 28.27 -2.55
C SER A 124 17.91 27.21 -3.30
N SER A 125 18.61 26.24 -3.90
CA SER A 125 18.02 25.10 -4.57
C SER A 125 17.15 24.27 -3.60
N GLU A 126 17.65 24.05 -2.39
CA GLU A 126 17.00 23.25 -1.36
C GLU A 126 15.70 23.91 -0.89
N PHE A 127 15.75 25.25 -0.63
CA PHE A 127 14.54 25.99 -0.25
C PHE A 127 13.50 25.97 -1.36
N LEU A 128 13.94 26.23 -2.60
CA LEU A 128 13.05 26.26 -3.76
C LEU A 128 12.42 24.89 -4.01
N CYS A 129 13.20 23.82 -3.85
CA CYS A 129 12.71 22.45 -3.94
C CYS A 129 11.67 22.12 -2.85
N TRP A 130 11.91 22.55 -1.60
CA TRP A 130 10.91 22.41 -0.52
C TRP A 130 9.64 23.22 -0.81
N PHE A 131 9.79 24.42 -1.38
CA PHE A 131 8.63 25.21 -1.78
C PHE A 131 7.83 24.50 -2.88
N TYR A 132 8.49 23.95 -3.90
CA TYR A 132 7.85 23.19 -4.98
C TYR A 132 7.10 21.94 -4.46
N ASN A 133 7.66 21.27 -3.47
CA ASN A 133 7.02 20.13 -2.82
C ASN A 133 5.88 20.50 -1.84
N SER A 134 5.68 21.75 -1.55
CA SER A 134 4.62 22.21 -0.62
C SER A 134 3.25 22.27 -1.30
N ALA A 135 2.19 22.22 -0.47
CA ALA A 135 0.82 22.44 -0.95
C ALA A 135 0.65 23.82 -1.60
N ALA A 136 1.42 24.85 -1.16
CA ALA A 136 1.39 26.18 -1.73
C ALA A 136 1.76 26.20 -3.23
N PHE A 137 2.64 25.32 -3.67
CA PHE A 137 3.05 25.22 -5.06
C PHE A 137 2.32 24.13 -5.83
N LYS A 138 2.14 22.95 -5.25
CA LYS A 138 1.44 21.83 -5.90
C LYS A 138 0.00 22.18 -6.28
N ASN A 139 -0.72 22.94 -5.46
CA ASN A 139 -2.07 23.38 -5.80
C ASN A 139 -2.06 24.27 -7.04
N GLN A 140 -1.10 25.21 -7.16
CA GLN A 140 -0.95 26.01 -8.36
C GLN A 140 -0.64 25.14 -9.59
N CYS A 141 0.24 24.12 -9.44
CA CYS A 141 0.53 23.18 -10.53
C CYS A 141 -0.71 22.43 -10.99
N ILE A 142 -1.54 21.96 -10.06
CA ILE A 142 -2.78 21.23 -10.35
C ILE A 142 -3.79 22.14 -11.05
N GLU A 143 -3.98 23.37 -10.57
CA GLU A 143 -4.93 24.34 -11.13
C GLU A 143 -4.64 24.69 -12.59
N CYS A 144 -3.36 24.74 -13.01
CA CYS A 144 -2.97 25.04 -14.39
C CYS A 144 -2.68 23.78 -15.23
N SER A 145 -2.72 22.58 -14.65
CA SER A 145 -2.48 21.33 -15.37
C SER A 145 -3.67 20.92 -16.23
N THR A 146 -3.39 20.20 -17.32
CA THR A 146 -4.38 19.64 -18.22
C THR A 146 -4.38 18.12 -18.17
N GLY A 147 -5.49 17.47 -18.57
CA GLY A 147 -5.61 16.02 -18.71
C GLY A 147 -6.60 15.39 -17.74
N ASP A 148 -7.51 14.58 -18.28
CA ASP A 148 -8.47 13.77 -17.54
C ASP A 148 -7.76 12.50 -17.01
N GLY A 149 -7.58 12.42 -15.70
CA GLY A 149 -7.01 11.25 -15.02
C GLY A 149 -5.48 11.26 -14.85
N ARG A 150 -4.72 11.91 -15.73
CA ARG A 150 -3.28 12.10 -15.59
C ARG A 150 -2.90 13.54 -15.84
N GLN A 151 -2.54 14.26 -14.78
CA GLN A 151 -2.17 15.67 -14.84
C GLN A 151 -0.92 15.87 -15.72
N ASN A 152 -0.93 16.92 -16.51
CA ASN A 152 0.20 17.35 -17.36
C ASN A 152 0.42 18.86 -17.17
N LEU A 153 1.59 19.23 -16.67
CA LEU A 153 1.98 20.59 -16.35
C LEU A 153 2.88 21.15 -17.45
N ASN A 154 2.38 22.09 -18.22
CA ASN A 154 3.16 22.69 -19.29
C ASN A 154 4.28 23.59 -18.77
N LEU A 155 5.40 23.64 -19.50
CA LEU A 155 6.52 24.54 -19.16
C LEU A 155 6.09 26.01 -19.10
N TYR A 156 5.22 26.43 -20.01
CA TYR A 156 4.72 27.81 -20.07
C TYR A 156 3.91 28.21 -18.84
N ASP A 157 3.16 27.27 -18.28
CA ASP A 157 2.40 27.50 -17.06
C ASP A 157 3.34 27.51 -15.84
N PHE A 158 4.30 26.57 -15.79
CA PHE A 158 5.25 26.47 -14.68
C PHE A 158 6.09 27.73 -14.48
N VAL A 159 6.55 28.39 -15.57
CA VAL A 159 7.40 29.58 -15.49
C VAL A 159 6.68 30.79 -14.88
N ASP A 160 5.34 30.78 -14.87
CA ASP A 160 4.52 31.86 -14.33
C ASP A 160 3.92 31.54 -12.93
N LEU A 161 4.20 30.36 -12.36
CA LEU A 161 3.81 30.04 -11.00
C LEU A 161 4.56 30.90 -9.97
N PHE A 162 3.93 31.09 -8.81
CA PHE A 162 4.43 32.00 -7.79
C PHE A 162 5.08 31.25 -6.63
N VAL A 163 6.15 31.86 -6.12
CA VAL A 163 6.92 31.42 -4.95
C VAL A 163 6.98 32.55 -3.94
N ALA A 164 6.74 32.25 -2.67
CA ALA A 164 7.04 33.18 -1.58
C ALA A 164 8.50 32.97 -1.16
N ILE A 165 9.31 34.01 -1.23
CA ILE A 165 10.75 33.87 -1.01
C ILE A 165 11.27 34.89 0.03
N PRO A 166 11.98 34.43 1.08
CA PRO A 166 12.70 35.28 2.02
C PRO A 166 14.10 35.66 1.54
N LYS A 167 14.85 36.40 2.36
CA LYS A 167 16.29 36.61 2.16
C LYS A 167 17.04 35.27 2.18
N TYR A 168 18.15 35.19 1.43
CA TYR A 168 18.94 33.96 1.19
C TYR A 168 19.31 33.20 2.47
N ASP A 169 19.80 33.90 3.49
CA ASP A 169 20.22 33.26 4.76
C ASP A 169 19.03 32.54 5.45
N LEU A 170 17.83 33.09 5.33
CA LEU A 170 16.65 32.45 5.89
C LEU A 170 16.17 31.28 5.02
N GLN A 171 16.35 31.33 3.69
CA GLN A 171 16.10 30.20 2.80
C GLN A 171 16.90 28.97 3.25
N SER A 172 18.21 29.15 3.45
CA SER A 172 19.11 28.04 3.86
C SER A 172 18.75 27.47 5.23
N LYS A 173 18.39 28.35 6.18
CA LYS A 173 17.95 27.91 7.52
C LYS A 173 16.65 27.08 7.45
N ILE A 174 15.67 27.55 6.66
CA ILE A 174 14.40 26.82 6.50
C ILE A 174 14.65 25.46 5.84
N ALA A 175 15.44 25.42 4.76
CA ALA A 175 15.77 24.18 4.07
C ALA A 175 16.43 23.17 5.00
N SER A 176 17.50 23.55 5.70
CA SER A 176 18.20 22.68 6.65
C SER A 176 17.31 22.18 7.80
N PHE A 177 16.39 23.04 8.28
CA PHE A 177 15.42 22.65 9.29
C PHE A 177 14.44 21.61 8.74
N LEU A 178 13.92 21.81 7.52
CA LEU A 178 12.99 20.88 6.89
C LEU A 178 13.66 19.55 6.54
N ASP A 179 14.91 19.58 6.04
CA ASP A 179 15.69 18.37 5.78
C ASP A 179 15.79 17.50 7.02
N LYS A 180 16.17 18.12 8.15
CA LYS A 180 16.29 17.41 9.44
C LYS A 180 14.94 16.88 9.91
N LYS A 181 13.92 17.73 9.93
CA LYS A 181 12.59 17.35 10.48
C LYS A 181 11.86 16.35 9.61
N CYS A 182 11.94 16.48 8.29
CA CYS A 182 11.33 15.50 7.40
C CYS A 182 12.06 14.16 7.44
N ALA A 183 13.38 14.14 7.60
CA ALA A 183 14.14 12.90 7.80
C ALA A 183 13.74 12.19 9.13
N GLU A 184 13.56 12.95 10.23
CA GLU A 184 13.05 12.40 11.48
C GLU A 184 11.64 11.78 11.31
N ILE A 185 10.73 12.46 10.60
CA ILE A 185 9.38 11.96 10.32
C ILE A 185 9.43 10.70 9.44
N ASP A 186 10.27 10.68 8.40
CA ASP A 186 10.42 9.53 7.51
C ASP A 186 10.99 8.30 8.23
N SER A 187 11.91 8.51 9.18
CA SER A 187 12.40 7.43 10.05
C SER A 187 11.30 6.87 10.93
N LEU A 188 10.50 7.73 11.58
CA LEU A 188 9.36 7.31 12.38
C LEU A 188 8.31 6.55 11.54
N HIS A 189 8.05 7.01 10.31
CA HIS A 189 7.15 6.32 9.39
C HIS A 189 7.63 4.89 9.11
N THR A 190 8.89 4.73 8.75
CA THR A 190 9.51 3.42 8.49
C THR A 190 9.48 2.52 9.73
N ASP A 191 9.71 3.07 10.91
CA ASP A 191 9.69 2.30 12.17
C ASP A 191 8.26 1.81 12.50
N ILE A 192 7.24 2.65 12.26
CA ILE A 192 5.84 2.24 12.45
C ILE A 192 5.43 1.18 11.44
N GLU A 193 5.84 1.28 10.17
CA GLU A 193 5.58 0.25 9.16
C GLU A 193 6.17 -1.10 9.57
N LYS A 194 7.42 -1.14 10.03
CA LYS A 194 8.05 -2.37 10.56
C LYS A 194 7.32 -2.93 11.78
N GLN A 195 6.82 -2.06 12.67
CA GLN A 195 6.03 -2.51 13.81
C GLN A 195 4.71 -3.14 13.39
N ILE A 196 4.05 -2.62 12.34
CA ILE A 196 2.84 -3.22 11.78
C ILE A 196 3.15 -4.60 11.20
N GLU A 197 4.21 -4.72 10.40
CA GLU A 197 4.67 -6.00 9.84
C GLU A 197 4.96 -7.03 10.94
N THR A 198 5.71 -6.65 11.97
CA THR A 198 6.01 -7.52 13.12
C THR A 198 4.74 -7.96 13.85
N LEU A 199 3.74 -7.08 14.01
CA LEU A 199 2.47 -7.42 14.63
C LEU A 199 1.64 -8.38 13.78
N GLU A 200 1.65 -8.24 12.44
CA GLU A 200 0.99 -9.16 11.52
C GLU A 200 1.64 -10.56 11.57
N GLU A 201 2.97 -10.63 11.60
CA GLU A 201 3.72 -11.88 11.77
C GLU A 201 3.46 -12.51 13.14
N TYR A 202 3.48 -11.72 14.21
CA TYR A 202 3.18 -12.19 15.57
C TYR A 202 1.76 -12.76 15.67
N LYS A 203 0.78 -12.07 15.08
CA LYS A 203 -0.60 -12.57 15.00
C LYS A 203 -0.66 -13.95 14.33
N LYS A 204 0.03 -14.10 13.20
CA LYS A 204 0.09 -15.36 12.46
C LYS A 204 0.80 -16.47 13.26
N SER A 205 1.85 -16.13 14.00
CA SER A 205 2.55 -17.06 14.90
C SER A 205 1.65 -17.56 16.04
N ILE A 206 0.97 -16.66 16.75
CA ILE A 206 0.03 -17.00 17.82
C ILE A 206 -1.08 -17.93 17.31
N ILE A 207 -1.66 -17.61 16.14
CA ILE A 207 -2.69 -18.45 15.54
C ILE A 207 -2.10 -19.84 15.26
N THR A 208 -0.96 -19.91 14.60
CA THR A 208 -0.31 -21.19 14.25
C THR A 208 -0.04 -22.02 15.49
N GLU A 209 0.54 -21.43 16.52
CA GLU A 209 0.85 -22.13 17.77
C GLU A 209 -0.41 -22.66 18.46
N ALA A 210 -1.43 -21.83 18.58
CA ALA A 210 -2.67 -22.21 19.22
C ALA A 210 -3.41 -23.34 18.49
N VAL A 211 -3.44 -23.32 17.13
CA VAL A 211 -4.17 -24.36 16.37
C VAL A 211 -3.35 -25.61 16.09
N THR A 212 -2.05 -25.64 16.41
CA THR A 212 -1.21 -26.83 16.26
C THR A 212 -0.72 -27.39 17.59
N LYS A 213 -0.42 -26.53 18.58
CA LYS A 213 0.16 -26.94 19.86
C LYS A 213 -0.78 -26.75 21.05
N GLY A 214 -1.89 -25.99 20.87
CA GLY A 214 -2.80 -25.68 21.96
C GLY A 214 -2.33 -24.49 22.82
N LEU A 215 -2.94 -24.33 24.00
CA LEU A 215 -2.64 -23.22 24.92
C LEU A 215 -1.85 -23.66 26.17
N ASP A 216 -1.74 -24.94 26.39
CA ASP A 216 -1.00 -25.50 27.53
C ASP A 216 0.44 -25.83 27.12
N PRO A 217 1.45 -25.09 27.63
CA PRO A 217 2.84 -25.32 27.28
C PRO A 217 3.41 -26.64 27.81
N ASP A 218 2.79 -27.23 28.83
CA ASP A 218 3.27 -28.43 29.50
C ASP A 218 2.61 -29.71 28.96
N VAL A 219 1.75 -29.61 27.94
CA VAL A 219 1.06 -30.76 27.37
C VAL A 219 2.04 -31.72 26.66
N GLU A 220 1.84 -33.01 26.88
CA GLU A 220 2.65 -34.03 26.18
C GLU A 220 2.38 -34.01 24.67
N MET A 221 3.42 -33.91 23.88
CA MET A 221 3.36 -33.76 22.41
C MET A 221 3.63 -35.09 21.70
N LYS A 222 3.06 -35.24 20.50
CA LYS A 222 3.39 -36.32 19.55
C LYS A 222 3.59 -35.74 18.14
N ASP A 223 4.32 -36.46 17.30
CA ASP A 223 4.41 -36.14 15.87
C ASP A 223 3.04 -36.39 15.22
N SER A 224 2.56 -35.39 14.47
CA SER A 224 1.32 -35.49 13.70
C SER A 224 1.42 -36.42 12.49
N GLY A 225 2.62 -36.76 12.04
CA GLY A 225 2.89 -37.44 10.79
C GLY A 225 2.71 -36.57 9.54
N ILE A 226 2.51 -35.27 9.72
CA ILE A 226 2.34 -34.27 8.65
C ILE A 226 3.40 -33.19 8.81
N GLU A 227 4.30 -33.08 7.85
CA GLU A 227 5.49 -32.22 7.88
C GLU A 227 5.17 -30.77 8.27
N TRP A 228 4.18 -30.15 7.61
CA TRP A 228 3.81 -28.74 7.83
C TRP A 228 2.96 -28.47 9.09
N ILE A 229 2.43 -29.52 9.75
CA ILE A 229 1.77 -29.41 11.04
C ILE A 229 2.77 -29.63 12.17
N GLY A 230 3.67 -30.59 12.00
CA GLY A 230 4.70 -30.95 12.97
C GLY A 230 4.14 -31.61 14.23
N MET A 231 4.60 -31.16 15.40
CA MET A 231 4.17 -31.67 16.70
C MET A 231 2.81 -31.14 17.13
N ILE A 232 1.96 -32.02 17.64
CA ILE A 232 0.62 -31.71 18.20
C ILE A 232 0.47 -32.32 19.60
N PRO A 233 -0.46 -31.83 20.45
CA PRO A 233 -0.79 -32.47 21.71
C PRO A 233 -1.17 -33.96 21.53
N LYS A 234 -0.69 -34.83 22.42
CA LYS A 234 -0.85 -36.26 22.29
C LYS A 234 -2.31 -36.72 22.21
N ASN A 235 -3.21 -35.98 22.85
CA ASN A 235 -4.65 -36.21 22.87
C ASN A 235 -5.39 -35.66 21.65
N TRP A 236 -4.72 -34.95 20.71
CA TRP A 236 -5.33 -34.49 19.46
C TRP A 236 -5.22 -35.55 18.37
N ASN A 237 -6.17 -35.47 17.42
CA ASN A 237 -6.16 -36.34 16.25
C ASN A 237 -5.95 -35.48 14.98
N ILE A 238 -5.36 -36.08 13.94
CA ILE A 238 -5.39 -35.52 12.60
C ILE A 238 -6.55 -36.14 11.84
N SER A 239 -7.38 -35.32 11.23
CA SER A 239 -8.46 -35.73 10.36
C SER A 239 -8.33 -35.05 8.98
N ARG A 240 -9.06 -35.55 7.99
CA ARG A 240 -9.24 -34.84 6.71
C ARG A 240 -10.50 -34.01 6.79
N LEU A 241 -10.43 -32.78 6.29
CA LEU A 241 -11.52 -31.79 6.37
C LEU A 241 -12.89 -32.38 6.02
N LYS A 242 -12.98 -33.21 4.97
CA LYS A 242 -14.23 -33.85 4.53
C LYS A 242 -14.96 -34.68 5.57
N TYR A 243 -14.27 -35.18 6.59
CA TYR A 243 -14.87 -35.98 7.66
C TYR A 243 -15.43 -35.14 8.82
N GLU A 244 -15.09 -33.88 8.81
CA GLU A 244 -15.46 -32.86 9.80
C GLU A 244 -16.53 -31.89 9.29
N LEU A 245 -17.10 -32.16 8.10
CA LEU A 245 -18.13 -31.33 7.48
C LEU A 245 -19.51 -32.02 7.56
N GLU A 246 -20.55 -31.18 7.68
CA GLU A 246 -21.95 -31.65 7.59
C GLU A 246 -22.29 -32.10 6.15
N THR A 247 -21.74 -31.43 5.15
CA THR A 247 -21.99 -31.69 3.72
C THR A 247 -20.71 -31.64 2.92
N PHE A 248 -20.75 -32.21 1.73
CA PHE A 248 -19.63 -32.05 0.77
C PHE A 248 -19.40 -30.58 0.44
N MET A 249 -18.14 -30.23 0.23
CA MET A 249 -17.76 -28.89 -0.25
C MET A 249 -18.39 -28.60 -1.60
N LYS A 250 -18.96 -27.40 -1.77
CA LYS A 250 -19.69 -26.99 -2.98
C LYS A 250 -19.03 -25.76 -3.61
N TYR A 251 -19.01 -25.71 -4.92
CA TYR A 251 -18.68 -24.50 -5.69
C TYR A 251 -19.88 -23.56 -5.69
N GLY A 252 -19.62 -22.25 -5.72
CA GLY A 252 -20.64 -21.24 -5.78
C GLY A 252 -21.23 -21.04 -7.19
N ALA A 253 -22.11 -20.06 -7.30
CA ALA A 253 -22.81 -19.72 -8.53
C ALA A 253 -21.85 -19.21 -9.62
N SER A 254 -22.05 -19.67 -10.86
CA SER A 254 -21.36 -19.15 -12.05
C SER A 254 -22.27 -18.19 -12.81
N GLU A 255 -22.80 -17.20 -12.09
CA GLU A 255 -23.80 -16.23 -12.57
C GLU A 255 -23.19 -14.83 -12.74
N ALA A 256 -23.77 -14.04 -13.63
CA ALA A 256 -23.51 -12.61 -13.66
C ALA A 256 -24.28 -11.95 -12.51
N GLY A 257 -23.57 -11.15 -11.68
CA GLY A 257 -24.22 -10.38 -10.63
C GLY A 257 -25.09 -9.27 -11.21
N VAL A 258 -26.19 -8.96 -10.51
CA VAL A 258 -27.03 -7.79 -10.79
C VAL A 258 -26.63 -6.63 -9.87
N GLU A 259 -27.17 -5.44 -10.13
CA GLU A 259 -26.99 -4.29 -9.25
C GLU A 259 -27.39 -4.62 -7.82
N TYR A 260 -26.60 -4.11 -6.85
CA TYR A 260 -26.82 -4.41 -5.44
C TYR A 260 -28.15 -3.84 -4.93
N SER A 261 -28.91 -4.68 -4.26
CA SER A 261 -30.13 -4.30 -3.53
C SER A 261 -30.14 -4.99 -2.15
N ASP A 262 -30.60 -4.29 -1.11
CA ASP A 262 -30.77 -4.86 0.23
C ASP A 262 -31.88 -5.94 0.30
N ASP A 263 -32.80 -5.95 -0.68
CA ASP A 263 -33.87 -6.95 -0.80
C ASP A 263 -33.40 -8.27 -1.43
N LEU A 264 -32.24 -8.27 -2.11
CA LEU A 264 -31.67 -9.41 -2.79
C LEU A 264 -30.45 -9.96 -2.06
N PRO A 265 -30.15 -11.27 -2.21
CA PRO A 265 -28.93 -11.85 -1.65
C PRO A 265 -27.67 -11.15 -2.20
N ARG A 266 -26.78 -10.72 -1.30
CA ARG A 266 -25.46 -10.20 -1.68
C ARG A 266 -24.65 -11.28 -2.37
N TYR A 267 -24.10 -11.01 -3.54
CA TYR A 267 -23.23 -11.92 -4.28
C TYR A 267 -21.77 -11.76 -3.84
N ILE A 268 -21.25 -12.66 -3.00
CA ILE A 268 -19.88 -12.62 -2.49
C ILE A 268 -18.94 -13.26 -3.49
N ARG A 269 -18.00 -12.47 -4.01
CA ARG A 269 -16.94 -12.89 -4.94
C ARG A 269 -15.58 -12.88 -4.27
N ILE A 270 -14.58 -13.54 -4.86
CA ILE A 270 -13.18 -13.48 -4.38
C ILE A 270 -12.65 -12.04 -4.31
N THR A 271 -13.10 -11.16 -5.21
CA THR A 271 -12.73 -9.73 -5.26
C THR A 271 -13.35 -8.91 -4.14
N ASP A 272 -14.39 -9.39 -3.50
CA ASP A 272 -15.08 -8.71 -2.40
C ASP A 272 -14.42 -8.98 -1.05
N ILE A 273 -13.53 -9.97 -0.96
CA ILE A 273 -12.79 -10.32 0.24
C ILE A 273 -11.48 -9.53 0.27
N THR A 274 -11.28 -8.73 1.31
CA THR A 274 -10.06 -7.93 1.54
C THR A 274 -8.88 -8.82 1.96
N ASN A 275 -7.67 -8.25 1.99
CA ASN A 275 -6.49 -8.94 2.50
C ASN A 275 -6.61 -9.35 3.98
N ASN A 276 -7.46 -8.67 4.75
CA ASN A 276 -7.72 -8.99 6.15
C ASN A 276 -8.95 -9.90 6.32
N ASN A 277 -9.33 -10.65 5.29
CA ASN A 277 -10.47 -11.59 5.27
C ASN A 277 -11.81 -10.95 5.70
N ARG A 278 -12.01 -9.67 5.37
CA ARG A 278 -13.27 -8.93 5.59
C ARG A 278 -13.94 -8.62 4.26
N LEU A 279 -15.24 -8.40 4.26
CA LEU A 279 -15.95 -7.96 3.06
C LEU A 279 -15.74 -6.47 2.81
N LYS A 280 -15.52 -6.12 1.54
CA LYS A 280 -15.49 -4.73 1.08
C LYS A 280 -16.86 -4.09 1.23
N THR A 281 -16.90 -2.81 1.53
CA THR A 281 -18.14 -2.03 1.64
C THR A 281 -18.64 -1.52 0.29
N GLY A 282 -17.74 -1.27 -0.65
CA GLY A 282 -18.07 -0.77 -2.00
C GLY A 282 -18.05 -1.87 -3.08
N GLY A 283 -18.64 -1.60 -4.25
CA GLY A 283 -18.64 -2.49 -5.40
C GLY A 283 -19.45 -3.77 -5.22
N LYS A 284 -20.41 -3.77 -4.29
CA LYS A 284 -21.30 -4.90 -4.02
C LYS A 284 -22.13 -5.24 -5.27
N LEU A 285 -22.43 -6.53 -5.43
CA LEU A 285 -23.44 -7.03 -6.38
C LEU A 285 -24.42 -7.90 -5.62
N SER A 286 -25.57 -8.14 -6.23
CA SER A 286 -26.59 -9.10 -5.79
C SER A 286 -26.81 -10.22 -6.81
N LEU A 287 -27.44 -11.29 -6.39
CA LEU A 287 -28.10 -12.27 -7.26
C LEU A 287 -29.60 -12.16 -7.09
N THR A 288 -30.35 -12.45 -8.17
CA THR A 288 -31.79 -12.67 -8.02
C THR A 288 -32.05 -13.91 -7.14
N GLU A 289 -33.21 -14.00 -6.50
CA GLU A 289 -33.58 -15.15 -5.68
C GLU A 289 -33.45 -16.48 -6.45
N LYS A 290 -33.80 -16.45 -7.75
CA LYS A 290 -33.69 -17.62 -8.64
C LYS A 290 -32.23 -18.04 -8.86
N GLN A 291 -31.32 -17.09 -9.09
CA GLN A 291 -29.90 -17.35 -9.30
C GLN A 291 -29.19 -17.79 -8.01
N ALA A 292 -29.62 -17.25 -6.87
CA ALA A 292 -29.06 -17.54 -5.57
C ALA A 292 -29.50 -18.91 -5.02
N ASN A 293 -30.54 -19.51 -5.58
CA ASN A 293 -31.06 -20.79 -5.12
C ASN A 293 -29.99 -21.89 -5.21
N GLY A 294 -29.76 -22.58 -4.09
CA GLY A 294 -28.70 -23.60 -3.95
C GLY A 294 -27.30 -23.07 -3.62
N TYR A 295 -27.13 -21.73 -3.59
CA TYR A 295 -25.84 -21.06 -3.30
C TYR A 295 -25.92 -20.09 -2.11
N MET A 296 -27.04 -20.10 -1.40
CA MET A 296 -27.21 -19.29 -0.19
C MET A 296 -26.23 -19.73 0.89
N LEU A 297 -25.66 -18.75 1.57
CA LEU A 297 -24.76 -18.99 2.69
C LEU A 297 -25.55 -19.20 3.99
N GLU A 298 -25.19 -20.24 4.68
CA GLU A 298 -25.68 -20.54 6.03
C GLU A 298 -24.69 -20.01 7.07
N LYS A 299 -25.19 -19.78 8.30
CA LYS A 299 -24.33 -19.43 9.43
C LYS A 299 -23.19 -20.46 9.55
N ASP A 300 -22.00 -19.99 9.91
CA ASP A 300 -20.82 -20.81 10.14
C ASP A 300 -20.22 -21.47 8.87
N THR A 301 -20.63 -21.01 7.66
CA THR A 301 -19.99 -21.44 6.43
C THR A 301 -18.61 -20.76 6.29
N VAL A 302 -17.58 -21.57 6.05
CA VAL A 302 -16.23 -21.10 5.68
C VAL A 302 -16.08 -21.18 4.18
N LEU A 303 -15.77 -20.06 3.52
CA LEU A 303 -15.51 -19.98 2.10
C LEU A 303 -14.00 -20.03 1.81
N PHE A 304 -13.61 -20.81 0.82
CA PHE A 304 -12.23 -20.94 0.34
C PHE A 304 -12.10 -20.40 -1.08
N ALA A 305 -11.16 -19.52 -1.33
CA ALA A 305 -10.86 -19.04 -2.67
C ALA A 305 -10.06 -20.10 -3.45
N ARG A 306 -10.57 -20.48 -4.66
CA ARG A 306 -9.99 -21.58 -5.44
C ARG A 306 -8.90 -21.14 -6.42
N SER A 307 -8.88 -19.90 -6.89
CA SER A 307 -8.02 -19.47 -7.98
C SER A 307 -7.70 -17.97 -7.97
N GLY A 308 -6.73 -17.57 -8.80
CA GLY A 308 -6.29 -16.19 -8.94
C GLY A 308 -5.41 -15.71 -7.79
N GLY A 309 -5.12 -14.40 -7.73
CA GLY A 309 -4.25 -13.79 -6.72
C GLY A 309 -4.75 -13.91 -5.26
N THR A 310 -5.93 -14.50 -5.04
CA THR A 310 -6.52 -14.74 -3.73
C THR A 310 -6.65 -16.22 -3.38
N VAL A 311 -6.11 -17.11 -4.21
CA VAL A 311 -6.17 -18.56 -3.97
C VAL A 311 -5.66 -18.90 -2.57
N GLY A 312 -6.33 -19.81 -1.87
CA GLY A 312 -6.02 -20.17 -0.49
C GLY A 312 -6.63 -19.25 0.57
N LYS A 313 -7.04 -18.02 0.25
CA LYS A 313 -7.72 -17.15 1.22
C LYS A 313 -9.06 -17.71 1.61
N THR A 314 -9.45 -17.45 2.87
CA THR A 314 -10.70 -17.92 3.45
C THR A 314 -11.53 -16.78 3.98
N PHE A 315 -12.81 -17.03 4.14
CA PHE A 315 -13.75 -16.07 4.72
C PHE A 315 -14.80 -16.84 5.54
N LEU A 316 -14.96 -16.46 6.79
CA LEU A 316 -16.01 -17.01 7.66
C LEU A 316 -17.27 -16.16 7.53
N TYR A 317 -18.34 -16.74 6.99
CA TYR A 317 -19.62 -16.06 6.88
C TYR A 317 -20.34 -16.03 8.22
N LYS A 318 -20.83 -14.83 8.55
CA LYS A 318 -21.64 -14.58 9.76
C LYS A 318 -22.97 -13.94 9.38
N PRO A 319 -24.08 -14.22 10.10
CA PRO A 319 -25.41 -13.67 9.80
C PRO A 319 -25.46 -12.13 9.75
N GLU A 320 -24.58 -11.46 10.45
CA GLU A 320 -24.46 -9.99 10.45
C GLU A 320 -24.15 -9.38 9.06
N TYR A 321 -23.67 -10.19 8.13
CA TYR A 321 -23.43 -9.76 6.74
C TYR A 321 -24.69 -9.75 5.87
N GLY A 322 -25.86 -10.15 6.43
CA GLY A 322 -27.14 -10.22 5.74
C GLY A 322 -27.27 -11.44 4.82
N LYS A 323 -28.39 -11.54 4.10
CA LYS A 323 -28.57 -12.60 3.09
C LYS A 323 -27.46 -12.54 2.04
N ALA A 324 -26.79 -13.68 1.80
CA ALA A 324 -25.72 -13.74 0.82
C ALA A 324 -25.65 -15.09 0.11
N ALA A 325 -25.17 -15.04 -1.13
CA ALA A 325 -24.79 -16.18 -1.94
C ALA A 325 -23.35 -16.03 -2.40
N PHE A 326 -22.67 -17.09 -2.78
CA PHE A 326 -21.25 -17.06 -3.12
C PHE A 326 -20.98 -17.47 -4.56
N ALA A 327 -19.89 -16.91 -5.11
CA ALA A 327 -19.50 -17.06 -6.50
C ALA A 327 -18.69 -18.33 -6.77
N GLY A 328 -18.70 -18.81 -8.03
CA GLY A 328 -18.05 -20.06 -8.47
C GLY A 328 -16.53 -20.15 -8.28
N TYR A 329 -15.85 -19.04 -7.99
CA TYR A 329 -14.45 -19.02 -7.59
C TYR A 329 -14.26 -19.19 -6.08
N LEU A 330 -15.33 -19.40 -5.34
CA LEU A 330 -15.32 -19.77 -3.92
C LEU A 330 -15.87 -21.18 -3.76
N ILE A 331 -15.40 -21.88 -2.71
CA ILE A 331 -15.83 -23.21 -2.32
C ILE A 331 -16.30 -23.11 -0.88
N SER A 332 -17.52 -23.60 -0.59
CA SER A 332 -18.09 -23.59 0.75
C SER A 332 -17.75 -24.87 1.52
N ALA A 333 -17.45 -24.71 2.79
CA ALA A 333 -17.32 -25.77 3.78
C ALA A 333 -18.23 -25.43 4.98
N ILE A 334 -19.08 -26.34 5.39
CA ILE A 334 -19.95 -26.23 6.55
C ILE A 334 -19.48 -27.27 7.58
N PRO A 335 -18.79 -26.87 8.64
CA PRO A 335 -18.34 -27.78 9.68
C PRO A 335 -19.49 -28.43 10.42
N ASP A 336 -19.33 -29.71 10.74
CA ASP A 336 -20.21 -30.44 11.64
C ASP A 336 -19.98 -29.95 13.08
N LYS A 337 -20.97 -29.29 13.66
CA LYS A 337 -20.87 -28.61 14.97
C LYS A 337 -20.54 -29.55 16.14
N GLU A 338 -20.82 -30.84 16.00
CA GLU A 338 -20.47 -31.83 17.01
C GLU A 338 -18.99 -32.23 16.96
N LYS A 339 -18.29 -31.91 15.82
CA LYS A 339 -16.90 -32.30 15.59
C LYS A 339 -15.97 -31.12 15.49
N MET A 340 -16.39 -30.03 14.82
CA MET A 340 -15.54 -28.91 14.53
C MET A 340 -16.28 -27.59 14.53
N GLN A 341 -15.73 -26.59 15.25
CA GLN A 341 -16.22 -25.22 15.21
C GLN A 341 -15.79 -24.54 13.90
N ALA A 342 -16.66 -23.70 13.32
CA ALA A 342 -16.35 -22.98 12.10
C ALA A 342 -15.18 -21.98 12.28
N GLU A 343 -15.12 -21.32 13.43
CA GLU A 343 -14.00 -20.46 13.80
C GLU A 343 -12.68 -21.24 13.95
N TRP A 344 -12.74 -22.52 14.38
CA TRP A 344 -11.55 -23.38 14.43
C TRP A 344 -10.98 -23.59 13.02
N LEU A 345 -11.83 -24.02 12.08
CA LEU A 345 -11.44 -24.17 10.69
C LEU A 345 -10.90 -22.85 10.10
N TYR A 346 -11.57 -21.75 10.39
CA TYR A 346 -11.15 -20.43 9.96
C TYR A 346 -9.78 -20.06 10.51
N TYR A 347 -9.52 -20.21 11.82
CA TYR A 347 -8.21 -19.93 12.39
C TYR A 347 -7.12 -20.87 11.87
N PHE A 348 -7.42 -22.15 11.70
CA PHE A 348 -6.48 -23.07 11.07
C PHE A 348 -6.09 -22.60 9.67
N SER A 349 -7.04 -22.11 8.88
CA SER A 349 -6.80 -21.59 7.54
C SER A 349 -5.96 -20.29 7.49
N LEU A 350 -5.78 -19.62 8.62
CA LEU A 350 -4.90 -18.45 8.77
C LEU A 350 -3.47 -18.82 9.22
N SER A 351 -3.25 -20.06 9.65
CA SER A 351 -1.98 -20.53 10.20
C SER A 351 -0.91 -20.78 9.16
N ASN A 352 0.37 -20.80 9.57
CA ASN A 352 1.47 -21.22 8.71
C ASN A 352 1.27 -22.65 8.20
N ALA A 353 0.82 -23.57 9.06
CA ALA A 353 0.58 -24.96 8.69
C ALA A 353 -0.35 -25.09 7.47
N TYR A 354 -1.44 -24.33 7.43
CA TYR A 354 -2.33 -24.31 6.27
C TYR A 354 -1.65 -23.71 5.02
N TRP A 355 -0.91 -22.59 5.16
CA TRP A 355 -0.26 -21.95 4.02
C TRP A 355 0.90 -22.75 3.48
N ASP A 356 1.63 -23.49 4.32
CA ASP A 356 2.68 -24.43 3.87
C ASP A 356 2.08 -25.59 3.06
N TRP A 357 0.94 -26.12 3.49
CA TRP A 357 0.17 -27.08 2.69
C TRP A 357 -0.29 -26.49 1.35
N ALA A 358 -0.83 -25.27 1.34
CA ALA A 358 -1.29 -24.61 0.11
C ALA A 358 -0.13 -24.34 -0.85
N ASN A 359 1.01 -23.90 -0.36
CA ASN A 359 2.21 -23.64 -1.15
C ASN A 359 2.77 -24.91 -1.79
N GLN A 360 2.71 -26.05 -1.14
CA GLN A 360 3.11 -27.32 -1.76
C GLN A 360 2.24 -27.68 -2.97
N ILE A 361 0.93 -27.32 -2.92
CA ILE A 361 0.04 -27.52 -4.07
C ILE A 361 0.41 -26.54 -5.20
N PHE A 362 0.77 -25.29 -4.88
CA PHE A 362 1.12 -24.27 -5.87
C PHE A 362 2.40 -24.62 -6.63
N THR A 363 3.41 -25.19 -5.96
CA THR A 363 4.67 -25.57 -6.60
C THR A 363 4.50 -26.71 -7.62
N GLN A 364 3.42 -27.50 -7.53
CA GLN A 364 3.13 -28.61 -8.42
C GLN A 364 2.23 -28.24 -9.60
N ALA A 365 1.73 -27.01 -9.68
CA ALA A 365 0.73 -26.61 -10.68
C ALA A 365 1.20 -25.42 -11.52
N THR A 366 0.99 -25.50 -12.84
CA THR A 366 1.26 -24.39 -13.78
C THR A 366 0.35 -23.18 -13.55
N ILE A 367 -0.87 -23.41 -13.01
CA ILE A 367 -1.83 -22.38 -12.62
C ILE A 367 -2.22 -22.62 -11.16
N GLN A 368 -2.06 -21.62 -10.32
CA GLN A 368 -2.45 -21.70 -8.92
C GLN A 368 -3.97 -21.88 -8.80
N ASN A 369 -4.37 -23.10 -8.48
CA ASN A 369 -5.78 -23.49 -8.28
C ASN A 369 -5.87 -24.62 -7.26
N ILE A 370 -6.74 -24.46 -6.26
CA ILE A 370 -7.06 -25.48 -5.26
C ILE A 370 -8.56 -25.82 -5.42
N GLY A 371 -8.83 -27.00 -5.92
CA GLY A 371 -10.19 -27.52 -6.08
C GLY A 371 -10.80 -28.06 -4.79
N ALA A 372 -12.11 -28.29 -4.81
CA ALA A 372 -12.83 -28.85 -3.67
C ALA A 372 -12.31 -30.21 -3.22
N ASP A 373 -11.83 -31.02 -4.14
CA ASP A 373 -11.20 -32.33 -3.89
C ASP A 373 -9.92 -32.21 -3.04
N LYS A 374 -9.09 -31.21 -3.33
CA LYS A 374 -7.88 -30.94 -2.57
C LYS A 374 -8.20 -30.36 -1.19
N TYR A 375 -9.08 -29.35 -1.11
CA TYR A 375 -9.54 -28.83 0.18
C TYR A 375 -10.21 -29.89 1.04
N SER A 376 -11.03 -30.78 0.47
CA SER A 376 -11.68 -31.89 1.18
C SER A 376 -10.68 -32.86 1.84
N ASN A 377 -9.49 -32.96 1.27
CA ASN A 377 -8.42 -33.80 1.81
C ASN A 377 -7.38 -33.04 2.64
N LEU A 378 -7.60 -31.78 2.95
CA LEU A 378 -6.77 -30.96 3.84
C LEU A 378 -6.66 -31.67 5.20
N PRO A 379 -5.44 -32.02 5.65
CA PRO A 379 -5.26 -32.54 7.01
C PRO A 379 -5.38 -31.39 8.02
N ILE A 380 -6.15 -31.63 9.06
CA ILE A 380 -6.43 -30.65 10.12
C ILE A 380 -6.35 -31.30 11.50
N PRO A 381 -5.69 -30.66 12.49
CA PRO A 381 -5.73 -31.09 13.88
C PRO A 381 -7.14 -30.91 14.46
N ILE A 382 -7.66 -31.93 15.12
CA ILE A 382 -9.01 -31.94 15.75
C ILE A 382 -8.89 -32.26 17.23
N PRO A 383 -8.83 -31.25 18.10
CA PRO A 383 -9.04 -31.42 19.54
C PRO A 383 -10.55 -31.61 19.88
N SER A 384 -10.84 -31.89 21.15
CA SER A 384 -12.24 -31.89 21.62
C SER A 384 -12.89 -30.51 21.44
N ILE A 385 -14.20 -30.47 21.28
CA ILE A 385 -14.97 -29.22 21.13
C ILE A 385 -14.68 -28.19 22.23
N ASP A 386 -14.50 -28.64 23.47
CA ASP A 386 -14.19 -27.75 24.60
C ASP A 386 -12.82 -27.08 24.42
N ILE A 387 -11.81 -27.81 23.93
CA ILE A 387 -10.49 -27.27 23.64
C ILE A 387 -10.57 -26.33 22.44
N GLN A 388 -11.31 -26.68 21.38
CA GLN A 388 -11.55 -25.79 20.25
C GLN A 388 -12.16 -24.46 20.71
N ASN A 389 -13.22 -24.52 21.53
CA ASN A 389 -13.87 -23.32 22.08
C ASN A 389 -12.92 -22.48 22.92
N ALA A 390 -12.10 -23.08 23.76
CA ALA A 390 -11.13 -22.37 24.60
C ALA A 390 -10.08 -21.62 23.69
N ILE A 391 -9.56 -22.32 22.68
CA ILE A 391 -8.58 -21.76 21.76
C ILE A 391 -9.22 -20.66 20.89
N VAL A 392 -10.42 -20.87 20.36
CA VAL A 392 -11.15 -19.87 19.57
C VAL A 392 -11.40 -18.61 20.38
N ASN A 393 -11.86 -18.74 21.63
CA ASN A 393 -12.08 -17.60 22.53
C ASN A 393 -10.78 -16.82 22.82
N TYR A 394 -9.68 -17.53 23.06
CA TYR A 394 -8.37 -16.94 23.23
C TYR A 394 -7.93 -16.17 21.98
N LEU A 395 -8.05 -16.81 20.79
CA LEU A 395 -7.65 -16.19 19.52
C LEU A 395 -8.53 -15.00 19.15
N ASN A 396 -9.85 -15.08 19.36
CA ASN A 396 -10.76 -13.96 19.16
C ASN A 396 -10.33 -12.74 19.96
N LYS A 397 -9.98 -12.91 21.24
CA LYS A 397 -9.51 -11.84 22.10
C LYS A 397 -8.15 -11.30 21.63
N LYS A 398 -7.16 -12.19 21.44
CA LYS A 398 -5.79 -11.78 21.07
C LYS A 398 -5.71 -11.16 19.70
N CYS A 399 -6.38 -11.72 18.70
CA CYS A 399 -6.41 -11.14 17.36
C CYS A 399 -7.11 -9.78 17.35
N ALA A 400 -8.19 -9.60 18.13
CA ALA A 400 -8.85 -8.30 18.23
C ALA A 400 -7.94 -7.23 18.88
N GLU A 401 -7.20 -7.59 19.95
CA GLU A 401 -6.20 -6.71 20.58
C GLU A 401 -5.12 -6.26 19.56
N ILE A 402 -4.56 -7.22 18.81
CA ILE A 402 -3.53 -6.94 17.79
C ILE A 402 -4.09 -6.10 16.64
N ASP A 403 -5.29 -6.42 16.13
CA ASP A 403 -5.95 -5.66 15.05
C ASP A 403 -6.25 -4.22 15.46
N TYR A 404 -6.60 -4.00 16.72
CA TYR A 404 -6.78 -2.65 17.28
C TYR A 404 -5.46 -1.87 17.24
N ILE A 405 -4.35 -2.48 17.71
CA ILE A 405 -3.02 -1.84 17.69
C ILE A 405 -2.57 -1.53 16.26
N ILE A 406 -2.74 -2.48 15.32
CA ILE A 406 -2.41 -2.25 13.89
C ILE A 406 -3.24 -1.10 13.31
N THR A 407 -4.53 -1.03 13.65
CA THR A 407 -5.41 0.05 13.17
C THR A 407 -4.97 1.41 13.72
N ASP A 408 -4.60 1.48 15.00
CA ASP A 408 -4.08 2.73 15.61
C ASP A 408 -2.76 3.15 14.97
N LYS A 409 -1.84 2.21 14.72
CA LYS A 409 -0.58 2.50 14.01
C LYS A 409 -0.78 3.00 12.58
N LYS A 410 -1.73 2.44 11.83
CA LYS A 410 -2.11 2.95 10.50
C LYS A 410 -2.63 4.39 10.57
N LYS A 411 -3.43 4.72 11.59
CA LYS A 411 -3.89 6.09 11.83
C LYS A 411 -2.72 7.03 12.21
N GLN A 412 -1.73 6.54 12.94
CA GLN A 412 -0.52 7.32 13.24
C GLN A 412 0.27 7.65 11.96
N LEU A 413 0.41 6.70 11.01
CA LEU A 413 1.03 6.95 9.70
C LEU A 413 0.31 8.06 8.93
N GLU A 414 -1.02 7.99 8.84
CA GLU A 414 -1.83 9.04 8.19
C GLU A 414 -1.63 10.41 8.85
N THR A 415 -1.56 10.44 10.18
CA THR A 415 -1.33 11.67 10.95
C THR A 415 0.07 12.24 10.68
N LEU A 416 1.11 11.39 10.62
CA LEU A 416 2.47 11.80 10.30
C LEU A 416 2.58 12.39 8.89
N GLU A 417 1.92 11.79 7.91
CA GLU A 417 1.87 12.34 6.55
C GLU A 417 1.23 13.74 6.50
N GLN A 418 0.10 13.91 7.19
CA GLN A 418 -0.58 15.22 7.26
C GLN A 418 0.28 16.24 7.99
N TYR A 419 0.92 15.84 9.08
CA TYR A 419 1.83 16.68 9.82
C TYR A 419 3.02 17.13 8.96
N LYS A 420 3.64 16.20 8.21
CA LYS A 420 4.74 16.52 7.28
C LYS A 420 4.32 17.54 6.22
N LYS A 421 3.15 17.36 5.61
CA LYS A 421 2.60 18.30 4.62
C LYS A 421 2.36 19.69 5.22
N SER A 422 1.77 19.75 6.42
CA SER A 422 1.54 21.01 7.13
C SER A 422 2.85 21.69 7.52
N LEU A 423 3.82 20.92 8.05
CA LEU A 423 5.14 21.42 8.42
C LEU A 423 5.83 22.11 7.24
N ILE A 424 5.92 21.41 6.11
CA ILE A 424 6.53 21.97 4.89
C ILE A 424 5.84 23.28 4.51
N TYR A 425 4.49 23.25 4.39
CA TYR A 425 3.70 24.43 4.00
C TYR A 425 3.93 25.62 4.93
N GLU A 426 3.88 25.43 6.24
CA GLU A 426 3.99 26.50 7.23
C GLU A 426 5.36 27.18 7.21
N TYR A 427 6.45 26.40 7.05
CA TYR A 427 7.79 26.97 7.04
C TYR A 427 8.15 27.61 5.71
N VAL A 428 7.80 27.01 4.56
CA VAL A 428 8.11 27.61 3.25
C VAL A 428 7.25 28.83 2.92
N THR A 429 6.12 29.02 3.63
CA THR A 429 5.29 30.22 3.50
C THR A 429 5.50 31.21 4.66
N GLY A 430 6.44 30.93 5.57
CA GLY A 430 6.78 31.80 6.70
C GLY A 430 5.70 31.97 7.75
N LYS A 431 4.73 31.03 7.81
CA LYS A 431 3.70 31.00 8.87
C LYS A 431 4.27 30.56 10.20
N LYS A 432 5.40 29.82 10.15
CA LYS A 432 6.23 29.48 11.30
C LYS A 432 7.65 29.93 11.07
N GLU A 433 8.32 30.36 12.13
CA GLU A 433 9.71 30.81 12.14
C GLU A 433 10.62 29.67 12.56
N VAL A 434 11.78 29.53 11.88
CA VAL A 434 12.86 28.66 12.34
C VAL A 434 13.52 29.35 13.55
N LYS A 435 13.47 28.68 14.69
CA LYS A 435 14.11 29.14 15.94
C LYS A 435 15.60 28.76 15.97
#